data_e276a03757213ee18fcc169eed89beaa
#
_entry.id   e276a03757213ee18fcc169eed89beaa
#
_cell.length_a   1.000
_cell.length_b   1.000
_cell.length_c   1.000
_cell.angle_alpha   90.00
_cell.angle_beta   90.00
_cell.angle_gamma   90.00
#
_symmetry.space_group_name_H-M   'P 1'
#
loop_
_entity.id
_entity.type
_entity.pdbx_description
1 polymer ?
#
loop_
_entity_poly.entity_id
_entity_poly.type
_entity_poly.pdbx_seq_one_letter_code
_entity_poly.pdbx_strand_id
1 'polypeptide(L)' 'MNLIVDIGNTLVKLAVFDGGRIVAQRCVERLHPSMLGELLEGRRAAKAVVASTRGEADDVIETVRPY' A
#
# COMPACT_ATOMS: atom_id res chain seq x y z
N MET A 1 12.82 -1.97 -0.68
CA MET A 1 11.46 -1.99 -1.26
C MET A 1 10.65 -0.80 -0.80
N ASN A 2 9.86 -0.25 -1.69
CA ASN A 2 8.96 0.85 -1.38
C ASN A 2 7.53 0.42 -1.61
N LEU A 3 6.66 0.79 -0.68
CA LEU A 3 5.23 0.51 -0.75
C LEU A 3 4.49 1.79 -1.14
N ILE A 4 3.60 1.70 -2.12
CA ILE A 4 2.73 2.81 -2.51
C ILE A 4 1.29 2.37 -2.33
N VAL A 5 0.52 3.19 -1.61
CA VAL A 5 -0.90 2.98 -1.41
C VAL A 5 -1.63 4.20 -1.98
N ASP A 6 -2.44 3.98 -3.00
CA ASP A 6 -3.21 5.04 -3.65
C ASP A 6 -4.69 4.78 -3.42
N ILE A 7 -5.32 5.62 -2.63
CA ILE A 7 -6.73 5.51 -2.26
C ILE A 7 -7.55 6.36 -3.22
N GLY A 8 -8.17 5.70 -4.18
CA GLY A 8 -9.09 6.36 -5.10
C GLY A 8 -10.51 6.41 -4.55
N ASN A 9 -11.43 6.89 -5.38
CA ASN A 9 -12.84 7.03 -5.01
C ASN A 9 -13.52 5.67 -4.76
N THR A 10 -13.18 4.67 -5.57
CA THR A 10 -13.83 3.36 -5.52
C THR A 10 -12.85 2.24 -5.20
N LEU A 11 -11.57 2.42 -5.50
CA LEU A 11 -10.58 1.36 -5.37
C LEU A 11 -9.33 1.87 -4.67
N VAL A 12 -8.66 0.94 -3.99
CA VAL A 12 -7.35 1.16 -3.38
C VAL A 12 -6.34 0.39 -4.23
N LYS A 13 -5.33 1.09 -4.72
CA LYS A 13 -4.25 0.50 -5.50
C LYS A 13 -3.01 0.37 -4.63
N LEU A 14 -2.43 -0.81 -4.63
CA LEU A 14 -1.23 -1.12 -3.88
C LEU A 14 -0.13 -1.50 -4.85
N ALA A 15 1.07 -0.98 -4.64
CA ALA A 15 2.22 -1.35 -5.46
C ALA A 15 3.47 -1.43 -4.59
N VAL A 16 4.31 -2.41 -4.90
CA VAL A 16 5.63 -2.56 -4.28
C VAL A 16 6.67 -2.36 -5.35
N PHE A 17 7.59 -1.44 -5.09
CA PHE A 17 8.69 -1.13 -5.99
C PHE A 17 10.00 -1.61 -5.39
N ASP A 18 10.87 -2.15 -6.22
CA ASP A 18 12.22 -2.51 -5.86
C ASP A 18 13.16 -2.05 -6.96
N GLY A 19 14.07 -1.12 -6.63
CA GLY A 19 15.01 -0.57 -7.61
C GLY A 19 14.34 0.14 -8.79
N GLY A 20 13.22 0.82 -8.56
CA GLY A 20 12.48 1.52 -9.60
C GLY A 20 11.57 0.65 -10.46
N ARG A 21 11.45 -0.63 -10.12
CA ARG A 21 10.61 -1.58 -10.84
C ARG A 21 9.44 -2.01 -9.95
N ILE A 22 8.25 -2.15 -10.55
CA ILE A 22 7.10 -2.72 -9.86
C ILE A 22 7.30 -4.23 -9.76
N VAL A 23 7.39 -4.74 -8.53
CA VAL A 23 7.56 -6.19 -8.30
C VAL A 23 6.27 -6.86 -7.87
N ALA A 24 5.30 -6.09 -7.38
CA ALA A 24 3.97 -6.60 -7.04
C ALA A 24 2.97 -5.46 -7.08
N GLN A 25 1.73 -5.74 -7.45
CA GLN A 25 0.67 -4.74 -7.41
C GLN A 25 -0.67 -5.41 -7.22
N ARG A 26 -1.60 -4.67 -6.62
CA ARG A 26 -2.94 -5.15 -6.38
C ARG A 26 -3.93 -3.98 -6.38
N CYS A 27 -5.16 -4.25 -6.82
CA CYS A 27 -6.24 -3.27 -6.82
C CYS A 27 -7.41 -3.89 -6.06
N VAL A 28 -7.85 -3.24 -4.99
CA VAL A 28 -8.88 -3.80 -4.11
C VAL A 28 -9.91 -2.73 -3.74
N GLU A 29 -11.09 -3.16 -3.35
CA GLU A 29 -12.12 -2.23 -2.87
C GLU A 29 -11.83 -1.75 -1.47
N ARG A 30 -11.25 -2.61 -0.63
CA ARG A 30 -10.88 -2.29 0.75
C ARG A 30 -9.50 -2.84 1.06
N LEU A 31 -8.74 -2.07 1.81
CA LEU A 31 -7.43 -2.49 2.28
C LEU A 31 -7.59 -3.30 3.57
N HIS A 32 -7.02 -4.51 3.56
CA HIS A 32 -6.89 -5.34 4.76
C HIS A 32 -5.40 -5.49 5.09
N PRO A 33 -5.02 -5.47 6.38
CA PRO A 33 -3.61 -5.59 6.77
C PRO A 33 -2.91 -6.83 6.22
N SER A 34 -3.63 -7.95 6.10
CA SER A 34 -3.07 -9.18 5.55
C SER A 34 -2.58 -9.03 4.11
N MET A 35 -3.19 -8.14 3.33
CA MET A 35 -2.79 -7.89 1.95
C MET A 35 -1.39 -7.29 1.86
N LEU A 36 -1.02 -6.45 2.82
CA LEU A 36 0.30 -5.84 2.87
C LEU A 36 1.37 -6.89 3.13
N GLY A 37 1.12 -7.79 4.08
CA GLY A 37 2.04 -8.88 4.36
C GLY A 37 2.23 -9.80 3.17
N GLU A 38 1.16 -10.15 2.47
CA GLU A 38 1.22 -10.96 1.27
C GLU A 38 1.99 -10.26 0.15
N LEU A 39 1.69 -8.97 -0.07
CA LEU A 39 2.30 -8.20 -1.14
C LEU A 39 3.80 -8.01 -0.93
N LEU A 40 4.20 -7.77 0.31
CA LEU A 40 5.59 -7.58 0.69
C LEU A 40 6.33 -8.92 0.90
N GLU A 41 5.62 -10.04 0.86
CA GLU A 41 6.17 -11.38 1.10
C GLU A 41 6.89 -11.49 2.44
N GLY A 42 6.31 -10.86 3.47
CA GLY A 42 6.88 -10.86 4.81
C GLY A 42 8.03 -9.90 5.01
N ARG A 43 8.42 -9.15 3.98
CA ARG A 43 9.49 -8.14 4.07
C ARG A 43 8.92 -6.83 4.58
N ARG A 44 9.80 -5.98 5.07
CA ARG A 44 9.43 -4.64 5.52
C ARG A 44 9.76 -3.62 4.44
N ALA A 45 8.83 -2.71 4.19
CA ALA A 45 9.08 -1.63 3.25
C ALA A 45 10.07 -0.61 3.84
N ALA A 46 11.01 -0.14 3.02
CA ALA A 46 11.93 0.93 3.43
C ALA A 46 11.20 2.26 3.51
N LYS A 47 10.26 2.48 2.60
CA LYS A 47 9.41 3.67 2.57
C LYS A 47 8.01 3.28 2.18
N ALA A 48 7.04 3.99 2.72
CA ALA A 48 5.65 3.84 2.32
C ALA A 48 5.09 5.22 2.00
N VAL A 49 4.40 5.33 0.86
CA VAL A 49 3.73 6.54 0.43
C VAL A 49 2.24 6.24 0.36
N VAL A 50 1.45 7.07 1.04
CA VAL A 50 0.00 6.94 1.01
C VAL A 50 -0.57 8.20 0.38
N ALA A 51 -1.30 8.04 -0.72
CA ALA A 51 -2.01 9.12 -1.39
C ALA A 51 -3.51 8.84 -1.31
N SER A 52 -4.31 9.88 -1.10
CA SER A 52 -5.76 9.71 -1.02
C SER A 52 -6.47 10.85 -1.72
N THR A 53 -7.41 10.51 -2.58
CA THR A 53 -8.32 11.47 -3.18
C THR A 53 -9.61 11.62 -2.37
N ARG A 54 -9.80 10.78 -1.35
CA ARG A 54 -10.96 10.84 -0.45
C ARG A 54 -10.78 11.82 0.70
N GLY A 55 -9.57 12.35 0.89
CA GLY A 55 -9.27 13.30 1.95
C GLY A 55 -9.04 12.68 3.33
N GLU A 56 -9.33 11.40 3.52
CA GLU A 56 -9.14 10.70 4.80
C GLU A 56 -8.23 9.52 4.59
N ALA A 57 -6.98 9.66 5.04
CA ALA A 57 -5.98 8.63 4.91
C ALA A 57 -5.46 8.11 6.25
N ASP A 58 -5.94 8.66 7.37
CA ASP A 58 -5.40 8.35 8.70
C ASP A 58 -5.51 6.87 9.05
N ASP A 59 -6.66 6.24 8.77
CA ASP A 59 -6.86 4.82 9.02
C ASP A 59 -5.91 3.96 8.20
N VAL A 60 -5.67 4.36 6.96
CA VAL A 60 -4.77 3.64 6.06
C VAL A 60 -3.33 3.80 6.53
N ILE A 61 -2.94 4.99 6.97
CA ILE A 61 -1.60 5.25 7.49
C ILE A 61 -1.34 4.35 8.70
N GLU A 62 -2.29 4.24 9.62
CA GLU A 62 -2.15 3.37 10.78
C GLU A 62 -2.04 1.90 10.39
N THR A 63 -2.78 1.47 9.36
CA THR A 63 -2.73 0.10 8.85
C THR A 63 -1.38 -0.20 8.21
N VAL A 64 -0.83 0.76 7.49
CA VAL A 64 0.43 0.60 6.74
C VAL A 64 1.67 0.72 7.63
N ARG A 65 1.59 1.50 8.70
CA ARG A 65 2.75 1.84 9.54
C ARG A 65 3.60 0.64 9.99
N PRO A 66 3.04 -0.53 10.37
CA PRO A 66 3.85 -1.68 10.75
C PRO A 66 4.68 -2.30 9.61
N TYR A 67 4.37 -1.98 8.38
CA TYR A 67 5.01 -2.55 7.21
C TYR A 67 5.94 -1.56 6.53
#